data_f93212f5dbfe1f7a2e0e20fd73f16837
#
_entry.id   f93212f5dbfe1f7a2e0e20fd73f16837
#
_cell.length_a   1.000
_cell.length_b   1.000
_cell.length_c   1.000
_cell.angle_alpha   90.00
_cell.angle_beta   90.00
_cell.angle_gamma   90.00
#
_symmetry.space_group_name_H-M   'P 1'
#
loop_
_entity.id
_entity.type
_entity.pdbx_description
1 polymer ?
#
loop_
_entity_poly.entity_id
_entity_poly.type
_entity_poly.pdbx_seq_one_letter_code
_entity_poly.pdbx_strand_id
1 'polypeptide(L)'
;MVREVRENELDDLLELYLYLHEKSVPEMTEHLKETWDTILHDRNHHMIVNEVDGKIVSSCVCVIIPNLTRNIRPYALIENVVTNEAYRGKGYATACLNYAKELAKQSNCYKMMLLTGSKKEETFSFYRHAGYNHADKTAFIQWLE
;
A
#
# COMPACT_ATOMS: atom_id res chain seq x y z
N MET A 1 9.88 -10.89 6.66
CA MET A 1 10.58 -10.59 5.40
C MET A 1 9.65 -9.80 4.48
N VAL A 2 10.11 -8.68 3.99
CA VAL A 2 9.32 -7.82 3.08
C VAL A 2 9.63 -8.20 1.64
N ARG A 3 8.59 -8.36 0.84
CA ARG A 3 8.67 -8.73 -0.58
C ARG A 3 7.38 -8.37 -1.30
N GLU A 4 7.35 -8.53 -2.60
CA GLU A 4 6.10 -8.48 -3.34
C GLU A 4 5.29 -9.76 -3.12
N VAL A 5 3.97 -9.64 -3.24
CA VAL A 5 3.02 -10.75 -3.05
C VAL A 5 3.20 -11.80 -4.14
N ARG A 6 2.90 -13.05 -3.82
CA ARG A 6 2.86 -14.16 -4.79
C ARG A 6 1.44 -14.39 -5.29
N GLU A 7 1.31 -14.96 -6.47
CA GLU A 7 0.03 -15.23 -7.12
C GLU A 7 -0.95 -16.03 -6.23
N ASN A 8 -0.43 -16.99 -5.48
CA ASN A 8 -1.24 -17.88 -4.63
C ASN A 8 -1.53 -17.32 -3.22
N GLU A 9 -1.27 -16.04 -2.99
CA GLU A 9 -1.45 -15.39 -1.68
C GLU A 9 -2.66 -14.45 -1.62
N LEU A 10 -3.56 -14.52 -2.61
CA LEU A 10 -4.74 -13.67 -2.64
C LEU A 10 -5.61 -13.82 -1.39
N ASP A 11 -5.87 -15.06 -0.96
CA ASP A 11 -6.70 -15.33 0.21
C ASP A 11 -6.11 -14.72 1.48
N ASP A 12 -4.81 -14.88 1.69
CA ASP A 12 -4.11 -14.31 2.85
C ASP A 12 -4.19 -12.78 2.86
N LEU A 13 -4.06 -12.17 1.69
CA LEU A 13 -4.15 -10.73 1.53
C LEU A 13 -5.56 -10.22 1.81
N LEU A 14 -6.59 -10.89 1.28
CA LEU A 14 -7.99 -10.52 1.52
C LEU A 14 -8.37 -10.64 3.00
N GLU A 15 -7.88 -11.67 3.70
CA GLU A 15 -8.06 -11.79 5.15
C GLU A 15 -7.38 -10.65 5.90
N LEU A 16 -6.18 -10.26 5.49
CA LEU A 16 -5.48 -9.11 6.09
C LEU A 16 -6.30 -7.82 5.94
N TYR A 17 -6.98 -7.63 4.82
CA TYR A 17 -7.77 -6.42 4.56
C TYR A 17 -8.98 -6.28 5.49
N LEU A 18 -9.37 -7.32 6.22
CA LEU A 18 -10.39 -7.21 7.27
C LEU A 18 -9.96 -6.27 8.42
N TYR A 19 -8.66 -6.03 8.58
CA TYR A 19 -8.13 -5.04 9.53
C TYR A 19 -8.08 -3.62 8.97
N LEU A 20 -8.48 -3.43 7.72
CA LEU A 20 -8.57 -2.13 7.08
C LEU A 20 -10.02 -1.61 7.21
N HIS A 21 -10.83 -1.63 6.16
CA HIS A 21 -12.21 -1.14 6.20
C HIS A 21 -13.21 -2.19 5.70
N GLU A 22 -12.73 -3.36 5.35
CA GLU A 22 -13.56 -4.42 4.82
C GLU A 22 -14.33 -5.14 5.92
N LYS A 23 -15.60 -5.47 5.66
CA LYS A 23 -16.46 -6.17 6.60
C LYS A 23 -16.41 -7.69 6.44
N SER A 24 -16.05 -8.15 5.25
CA SER A 24 -15.98 -9.56 4.91
C SER A 24 -15.00 -9.80 3.76
N VAL A 25 -14.53 -11.03 3.66
CA VAL A 25 -13.75 -11.47 2.49
C VAL A 25 -14.70 -11.58 1.31
N PRO A 26 -14.39 -10.99 0.14
CA PRO A 26 -15.24 -11.12 -1.03
C PRO A 26 -15.30 -12.57 -1.55
N GLU A 27 -16.41 -12.92 -2.20
CA GLU A 27 -16.54 -14.21 -2.86
C GLU A 27 -15.56 -14.33 -4.03
N MET A 28 -15.07 -15.54 -4.27
CA MET A 28 -14.16 -15.84 -5.38
C MET A 28 -14.93 -15.89 -6.70
N THR A 29 -15.19 -14.69 -7.26
CA THR A 29 -15.86 -14.51 -8.55
C THR A 29 -14.87 -14.41 -9.69
N GLU A 30 -15.34 -14.52 -10.95
CA GLU A 30 -14.51 -14.24 -12.12
C GLU A 30 -13.99 -12.80 -12.10
N HIS A 31 -14.81 -11.84 -11.68
CA HIS A 31 -14.39 -10.43 -11.56
C HIS A 31 -13.21 -10.28 -10.60
N LEU A 32 -13.23 -10.94 -9.44
CA LEU A 32 -12.12 -10.92 -8.49
C LEU A 32 -10.85 -11.52 -9.11
N LYS A 33 -10.98 -12.67 -9.78
CA LYS A 33 -9.84 -13.33 -10.43
C LYS A 33 -9.22 -12.46 -11.54
N GLU A 34 -10.04 -11.85 -12.38
CA GLU A 34 -9.60 -10.96 -13.45
C GLU A 34 -8.92 -9.71 -12.89
N THR A 35 -9.46 -9.14 -11.81
CA THR A 35 -8.87 -7.98 -11.14
C THR A 35 -7.52 -8.35 -10.54
N TRP A 36 -7.43 -9.50 -9.87
CA TRP A 36 -6.17 -9.99 -9.30
C TRP A 36 -5.11 -10.20 -10.39
N ASP A 37 -5.50 -10.82 -11.48
CA ASP A 37 -4.63 -11.04 -12.64
C ASP A 37 -4.13 -9.71 -13.24
N THR A 38 -5.03 -8.74 -13.39
CA THR A 38 -4.68 -7.39 -13.87
C THR A 38 -3.63 -6.73 -12.97
N ILE A 39 -3.82 -6.82 -11.65
CA ILE A 39 -2.87 -6.25 -10.68
C ILE A 39 -1.51 -6.93 -10.80
N LEU A 40 -1.48 -8.27 -10.83
CA LEU A 40 -0.23 -9.03 -10.88
C LEU A 40 0.58 -8.78 -12.15
N HIS A 41 -0.07 -8.50 -13.27
CA HIS A 41 0.57 -8.27 -14.57
C HIS A 41 0.87 -6.79 -14.85
N ASP A 42 0.43 -5.88 -13.99
CA ASP A 42 0.76 -4.46 -14.10
C ASP A 42 2.12 -4.18 -13.43
N ARG A 43 3.13 -3.93 -14.25
CA ARG A 43 4.49 -3.63 -13.77
C ARG A 43 4.59 -2.40 -12.87
N ASN A 44 3.58 -1.53 -12.90
CA ASN A 44 3.52 -0.31 -12.08
C ASN A 44 2.73 -0.49 -10.79
N HIS A 45 2.13 -1.64 -10.57
CA HIS A 45 1.27 -1.93 -9.41
C HIS A 45 1.97 -2.95 -8.51
N HIS A 46 2.51 -2.48 -7.40
CA HIS A 46 3.28 -3.30 -6.47
C HIS A 46 2.48 -3.59 -5.21
N MET A 47 2.16 -4.87 -5.00
CA MET A 47 1.51 -5.36 -3.78
C MET A 47 2.61 -5.86 -2.84
N ILE A 48 2.93 -5.05 -1.83
CA ILE A 48 4.04 -5.31 -0.91
C ILE A 48 3.50 -5.96 0.36
N VAL A 49 4.11 -7.06 0.78
CA VAL A 49 3.72 -7.81 1.97
C VAL A 49 4.91 -8.00 2.91
N ASN A 50 4.63 -8.12 4.20
CA ASN A 50 5.61 -8.50 5.20
C ASN A 50 5.19 -9.84 5.80
N GLU A 51 6.02 -10.84 5.59
CA GLU A 51 5.82 -12.21 6.06
C GLU A 51 6.62 -12.46 7.33
N VAL A 52 5.93 -12.99 8.35
CA VAL A 52 6.52 -13.38 9.64
C VAL A 52 6.03 -14.79 9.96
N ASP A 53 6.97 -15.72 10.13
CA ASP A 53 6.68 -17.13 10.44
C ASP A 53 5.66 -17.76 9.47
N GLY A 54 5.82 -17.48 8.17
CA GLY A 54 4.96 -18.01 7.13
C GLY A 54 3.59 -17.33 6.99
N LYS A 55 3.35 -16.25 7.73
CA LYS A 55 2.10 -15.51 7.71
C LYS A 55 2.30 -14.07 7.22
N ILE A 56 1.43 -13.61 6.33
CA ILE A 56 1.40 -12.21 5.91
C ILE A 56 0.74 -11.39 7.03
N VAL A 57 1.50 -10.49 7.63
CA VAL A 57 1.07 -9.71 8.79
C VAL A 57 0.90 -8.22 8.51
N SER A 58 1.48 -7.72 7.43
CA SER A 58 1.37 -6.31 7.04
C SER A 58 1.48 -6.19 5.52
N SER A 59 0.90 -5.13 4.96
CA SER A 59 0.92 -4.90 3.52
C SER A 59 0.75 -3.41 3.23
N CYS A 60 1.22 -3.00 2.06
CA CYS A 60 0.83 -1.76 1.41
C CYS A 60 0.85 -1.95 -0.10
N VAL A 61 0.14 -1.08 -0.80
CA VAL A 61 0.15 -0.99 -2.26
C VAL A 61 0.99 0.22 -2.66
N CYS A 62 1.84 0.04 -3.66
CA CYS A 62 2.61 1.14 -4.26
C CYS A 62 2.36 1.14 -5.76
N VAL A 63 1.72 2.20 -6.26
CA VAL A 63 1.46 2.37 -7.68
C VAL A 63 2.41 3.44 -8.24
N ILE A 64 3.15 3.08 -9.27
CA ILE A 64 4.03 4.02 -9.98
C ILE A 64 3.23 4.62 -11.12
N ILE A 65 3.07 5.94 -11.10
CA ILE A 65 2.23 6.67 -12.05
C ILE A 65 3.13 7.43 -13.03
N PRO A 66 3.10 7.10 -14.33
CA PRO A 66 3.81 7.85 -15.35
C PRO A 66 3.37 9.32 -15.34
N ASN A 67 4.28 10.23 -15.62
CA ASN A 67 4.02 11.65 -15.51
C ASN A 67 4.88 12.44 -16.51
N LEU A 68 4.33 13.52 -17.04
CA LEU A 68 5.02 14.35 -18.05
C LEU A 68 5.75 15.54 -17.45
N THR A 69 5.40 15.99 -16.26
CA THR A 69 6.08 17.09 -15.57
C THR A 69 7.34 16.60 -14.86
N ARG A 70 8.12 17.51 -14.27
CA ARG A 70 9.34 17.18 -13.50
C ARG A 70 10.35 16.36 -14.33
N ASN A 71 10.60 16.77 -15.58
CA ASN A 71 11.48 16.08 -16.51
C ASN A 71 11.00 14.63 -16.81
N ILE A 72 9.69 14.48 -16.98
CA ILE A 72 9.06 13.19 -17.32
C ILE A 72 9.28 12.14 -16.22
N ARG A 73 9.43 12.57 -14.97
CA ARG A 73 9.61 11.66 -13.84
C ARG A 73 8.26 11.20 -13.29
N PRO A 74 8.11 9.90 -13.06
CA PRO A 74 6.90 9.35 -12.43
C PRO A 74 6.80 9.75 -10.96
N TYR A 75 5.66 9.43 -10.34
CA TYR A 75 5.48 9.53 -8.89
C TYR A 75 4.79 8.27 -8.36
N ALA A 76 4.85 8.06 -7.07
CA ALA A 76 4.27 6.88 -6.42
C ALA A 76 3.08 7.26 -5.54
N LEU A 77 2.02 6.44 -5.61
CA LEU A 77 0.87 6.52 -4.71
C LEU A 77 0.88 5.28 -3.81
N ILE A 78 0.79 5.50 -2.51
CA ILE A 78 0.68 4.45 -1.50
C ILE A 78 -0.78 4.30 -1.09
N GLU A 79 -1.28 3.08 -1.10
CA GLU A 79 -2.65 2.73 -0.73
C GLU A 79 -2.68 1.50 0.17
N ASN A 80 -3.81 1.29 0.84
CA ASN A 80 -4.12 0.08 1.60
C ASN A 80 -3.01 -0.32 2.57
N VAL A 81 -2.53 0.63 3.36
CA VAL A 81 -1.55 0.36 4.43
C VAL A 81 -2.27 -0.32 5.58
N VAL A 82 -1.90 -1.55 5.87
CA VAL A 82 -2.59 -2.37 6.86
C VAL A 82 -1.62 -3.27 7.61
N THR A 83 -1.91 -3.49 8.89
CA THR A 83 -1.21 -4.48 9.72
C THR A 83 -2.23 -5.24 10.57
N ASN A 84 -2.08 -6.55 10.62
CA ASN A 84 -2.84 -7.41 11.53
C ASN A 84 -2.68 -6.86 12.96
N GLU A 85 -3.80 -6.68 13.67
CA GLU A 85 -3.80 -6.02 14.99
C GLU A 85 -2.87 -6.68 16.01
N ALA A 86 -2.70 -8.00 15.95
CA ALA A 86 -1.81 -8.74 16.84
C ALA A 86 -0.31 -8.44 16.57
N TYR A 87 0.00 -7.80 15.46
CA TYR A 87 1.37 -7.52 15.01
C TYR A 87 1.68 -6.03 14.96
N ARG A 88 0.76 -5.17 15.42
CA ARG A 88 0.96 -3.71 15.42
C ARG A 88 2.03 -3.28 16.42
N GLY A 89 2.63 -2.12 16.17
CA GLY A 89 3.65 -1.54 17.04
C GLY A 89 5.02 -2.21 16.97
N LYS A 90 5.26 -3.03 15.96
CA LYS A 90 6.52 -3.79 15.78
C LYS A 90 7.32 -3.38 14.53
N GLY A 91 6.88 -2.33 13.83
CA GLY A 91 7.60 -1.81 12.66
C GLY A 91 7.32 -2.52 11.33
N TYR A 92 6.35 -3.42 11.27
CA TYR A 92 6.09 -4.18 10.05
C TYR A 92 5.54 -3.31 8.93
N ALA A 93 4.62 -2.38 9.21
CA ALA A 93 4.13 -1.42 8.22
C ALA A 93 5.23 -0.48 7.75
N THR A 94 6.07 0.00 8.66
CA THR A 94 7.23 0.84 8.32
C THR A 94 8.16 0.12 7.35
N ALA A 95 8.39 -1.17 7.56
CA ALA A 95 9.21 -1.99 6.67
C ALA A 95 8.59 -2.08 5.25
N CYS A 96 7.26 -2.24 5.15
CA CYS A 96 6.56 -2.19 3.86
C CYS A 96 6.71 -0.83 3.17
N LEU A 97 6.54 0.27 3.91
CA LEU A 97 6.70 1.62 3.37
C LEU A 97 8.13 1.90 2.91
N ASN A 98 9.13 1.40 3.63
CA ASN A 98 10.53 1.52 3.24
C ASN A 98 10.83 0.74 1.96
N TYR A 99 10.28 -0.45 1.81
CA TYR A 99 10.40 -1.23 0.58
C TYR A 99 9.78 -0.47 -0.61
N ALA A 100 8.57 0.08 -0.42
CA ALA A 100 7.92 0.93 -1.43
C ALA A 100 8.78 2.14 -1.81
N LYS A 101 9.43 2.76 -0.83
CA LYS A 101 10.35 3.90 -1.07
C LYS A 101 11.52 3.50 -1.96
N GLU A 102 12.10 2.34 -1.73
CA GLU A 102 13.20 1.87 -2.58
C GLU A 102 12.73 1.56 -4.02
N LEU A 103 11.53 0.96 -4.19
CA LEU A 103 10.93 0.78 -5.51
C LEU A 103 10.71 2.11 -6.22
N ALA A 104 10.19 3.10 -5.51
CA ALA A 104 9.96 4.44 -6.06
C ALA A 104 11.26 5.11 -6.50
N LYS A 105 12.32 4.99 -5.71
CA LYS A 105 13.65 5.50 -6.07
C LYS A 105 14.20 4.81 -7.33
N GLN A 106 14.11 3.48 -7.38
CA GLN A 106 14.56 2.70 -8.54
C GLN A 106 13.78 3.06 -9.81
N SER A 107 12.53 3.46 -9.66
CA SER A 107 11.69 3.94 -10.76
C SER A 107 11.88 5.42 -11.09
N ASN A 108 12.80 6.09 -10.43
CA ASN A 108 13.08 7.52 -10.61
C ASN A 108 11.89 8.43 -10.24
N CYS A 109 11.05 8.03 -9.29
CA CYS A 109 9.94 8.84 -8.81
C CYS A 109 10.46 10.13 -8.15
N TYR A 110 9.78 11.26 -8.38
CA TYR A 110 10.14 12.52 -7.73
C TYR A 110 9.43 12.74 -6.40
N LYS A 111 8.37 11.98 -6.13
CA LYS A 111 7.64 12.00 -4.86
C LYS A 111 6.90 10.70 -4.62
N MET A 112 6.53 10.49 -3.37
CA MET A 112 5.55 9.51 -2.93
C MET A 112 4.46 10.23 -2.16
N MET A 113 3.21 9.79 -2.29
CA MET A 113 2.11 10.38 -1.53
C MET A 113 1.12 9.32 -1.09
N LEU A 114 0.37 9.63 -0.05
CA LEU A 114 -0.72 8.82 0.47
C LEU A 114 -1.80 9.71 1.08
N LEU A 115 -2.99 9.15 1.22
CA LEU A 115 -4.09 9.76 1.92
C LEU A 115 -4.47 8.87 3.11
N THR A 116 -4.88 9.48 4.21
CA THR A 116 -5.43 8.74 5.35
C THR A 116 -6.75 9.38 5.79
N GLY A 117 -7.73 8.52 6.09
CA GLY A 117 -8.99 8.97 6.70
C GLY A 117 -8.88 9.18 8.21
N SER A 118 -7.80 8.72 8.83
CA SER A 118 -7.58 8.91 10.26
C SER A 118 -7.30 10.38 10.59
N LYS A 119 -7.87 10.85 11.70
CA LYS A 119 -7.60 12.19 12.25
C LYS A 119 -6.78 12.11 13.55
N LYS A 120 -6.29 10.92 13.89
CA LYS A 120 -5.53 10.69 15.12
C LYS A 120 -4.09 11.17 14.99
N GLU A 121 -3.58 11.84 16.02
CA GLU A 121 -2.19 12.30 16.03
C GLU A 121 -1.20 11.13 15.97
N GLU A 122 -1.51 9.99 16.52
CA GLU A 122 -0.66 8.80 16.44
C GLU A 122 -0.49 8.30 15.01
N THR A 123 -1.52 8.40 14.15
CA THR A 123 -1.43 8.06 12.73
C THR A 123 -0.54 9.07 12.00
N PHE A 124 -0.73 10.36 12.27
CA PHE A 124 0.09 11.41 11.67
C PHE A 124 1.55 11.28 12.06
N SER A 125 1.81 11.00 13.35
CA SER A 125 3.15 10.76 13.86
C SER A 125 3.80 9.55 13.17
N PHE A 126 3.04 8.47 12.99
CA PHE A 126 3.52 7.27 12.28
C PHE A 126 4.02 7.62 10.86
N TYR A 127 3.21 8.34 10.09
CA TYR A 127 3.61 8.71 8.72
C TYR A 127 4.74 9.75 8.68
N ARG A 128 4.78 10.70 9.62
CA ARG A 128 5.92 11.63 9.73
C ARG A 128 7.22 10.89 9.99
N HIS A 129 7.22 9.91 10.91
CA HIS A 129 8.40 9.08 11.17
C HIS A 129 8.82 8.23 9.97
N ALA A 130 7.87 7.87 9.11
CA ALA A 130 8.15 7.18 7.86
C ALA A 130 8.68 8.12 6.75
N GLY A 131 8.77 9.43 7.01
CA GLY A 131 9.33 10.41 6.09
C GLY A 131 8.30 11.23 5.32
N TYR A 132 7.02 11.07 5.61
CA TYR A 132 5.96 11.85 4.96
C TYR A 132 5.66 13.12 5.75
N ASN A 133 5.12 14.13 5.07
CA ASN A 133 4.58 15.31 5.73
C ASN A 133 3.17 15.61 5.19
N HIS A 134 2.36 16.30 5.98
CA HIS A 134 1.01 16.68 5.60
C HIS A 134 0.83 18.21 5.52
N ALA A 135 1.96 18.93 5.39
CA ALA A 135 1.97 20.38 5.33
C ALA A 135 2.10 20.94 3.90
N ASP A 136 2.77 20.20 2.99
CA ASP A 136 3.06 20.70 1.64
C ASP A 136 1.85 20.71 0.71
N LYS A 137 0.94 19.76 0.87
CA LYS A 137 -0.21 19.58 -0.02
C LYS A 137 -1.49 19.32 0.78
N THR A 138 -2.60 19.77 0.23
CA THR A 138 -3.94 19.44 0.73
C THR A 138 -4.59 18.45 -0.22
N ALA A 139 -5.12 17.37 0.31
CA ALA A 139 -5.86 16.38 -0.47
C ALA A 139 -7.33 16.76 -0.55
N PHE A 140 -7.93 16.57 -1.72
CA PHE A 140 -9.37 16.66 -1.94
C PHE A 140 -9.87 15.29 -2.37
N ILE A 141 -11.02 14.87 -1.84
CA ILE A 141 -11.64 13.60 -2.21
C ILE A 141 -13.10 13.85 -2.61
N GLN A 142 -13.56 13.16 -3.61
CA GLN A 142 -14.96 13.16 -4.03
C GLN A 142 -15.43 11.70 -4.12
N TRP A 143 -16.37 11.34 -3.26
CA TRP A 143 -16.98 10.01 -3.30
C TRP A 143 -17.98 9.96 -4.47
N LEU A 144 -17.99 8.85 -5.20
CA LEU A 144 -18.86 8.66 -6.37
C LEU A 144 -20.08 7.79 -6.07
N GLU A 145 -20.28 7.46 -4.80
CA GLU A 145 -21.40 6.66 -4.30
C GLU A 145 -22.08 7.30 -3.09
#